data_1e22d637ab1b8701072dbb5d92a5d387
#
_entry.id   1e22d637ab1b8701072dbb5d92a5d387
#
_cell.length_a   1.000
_cell.length_b   1.000
_cell.length_c   1.000
_cell.angle_alpha   90.00
_cell.angle_beta   90.00
_cell.angle_gamma   90.00
#
_symmetry.space_group_name_H-M   'P 1'
#
loop_
_entity.id
_entity.type
_entity.pdbx_description
1 polymer ?
#
loop_
_entity_poly.entity_id
_entity_poly.type
_entity_poly.pdbx_seq_one_letter_code
_entity_poly.pdbx_strand_id
1 'polypeptide(L)'
;WSSLVLKPEISWQNEIIEYIKEIYRLTCQVQSSSASGYESMSEQPELPDYEFRVHLLLCEIWHRLYLHYVQIAQDTPQPQKHLQRLKDILSYIQEHASEELGLEDIASHAGLCKSECCRFFKKYMRMTIFDYLLSTRIQNSLPLLMNGENITTIAGLVGFSSPAYYGQIFKRYMGMSPSQYKNMQPSHLPLIK
;
A
#
# COMPACT_ATOMS: atom_id res chain seq x y z
N TRP A 1 10.13 14.14 -0.60
CA TRP A 1 10.18 13.20 -1.72
C TRP A 1 11.51 13.41 -2.43
N SER A 2 12.46 12.50 -2.26
CA SER A 2 13.56 12.40 -3.23
C SER A 2 12.94 11.79 -4.48
N SER A 3 12.75 12.61 -5.51
CA SER A 3 12.32 12.13 -6.82
C SER A 3 13.40 11.20 -7.37
N LEU A 4 13.02 10.00 -7.79
CA LEU A 4 13.91 9.13 -8.54
C LEU A 4 14.06 9.76 -9.95
N VAL A 5 15.22 10.35 -10.21
CA VAL A 5 15.55 10.85 -11.55
C VAL A 5 16.33 9.77 -12.27
N LEU A 6 15.74 9.21 -13.32
CA LEU A 6 16.41 8.24 -14.18
C LEU A 6 17.43 8.96 -15.09
N LYS A 7 18.65 8.42 -15.15
CA LYS A 7 19.76 8.97 -15.94
C LYS A 7 20.05 8.04 -17.12
N PRO A 8 19.92 8.53 -18.37
CA PRO A 8 20.11 7.68 -19.55
C PRO A 8 21.55 7.17 -19.74
N GLU A 9 22.53 7.80 -19.07
CA GLU A 9 23.93 7.35 -19.09
C GLU A 9 24.16 6.05 -18.32
N ILE A 10 23.22 5.66 -17.45
CA ILE A 10 23.29 4.44 -16.66
C ILE A 10 22.49 3.35 -17.38
N SER A 11 23.18 2.29 -17.82
CA SER A 11 22.63 1.24 -18.68
C SER A 11 21.27 0.72 -18.25
N TRP A 12 21.13 0.25 -17.00
CA TRP A 12 19.87 -0.30 -16.48
C TRP A 12 18.74 0.72 -16.38
N GLN A 13 19.08 2.00 -16.13
CA GLN A 13 18.10 3.11 -16.10
C GLN A 13 17.64 3.49 -17.50
N ASN A 14 18.55 3.43 -18.48
CA ASN A 14 18.21 3.64 -19.88
C ASN A 14 17.22 2.56 -20.39
N GLU A 15 17.39 1.31 -19.99
CA GLU A 15 16.44 0.25 -20.32
C GLU A 15 15.03 0.55 -19.76
N ILE A 16 14.93 1.03 -18.52
CA ILE A 16 13.65 1.46 -17.94
C ILE A 16 13.05 2.64 -18.72
N ILE A 17 13.86 3.61 -19.12
CA ILE A 17 13.42 4.74 -19.94
C ILE A 17 12.84 4.25 -21.28
N GLU A 18 13.47 3.29 -21.94
CA GLU A 18 12.97 2.73 -23.19
C GLU A 18 11.65 1.96 -23.00
N TYR A 19 11.49 1.20 -21.91
CA TYR A 19 10.21 0.56 -21.58
C TYR A 19 9.10 1.58 -21.34
N ILE A 20 9.38 2.68 -20.63
CA ILE A 20 8.41 3.77 -20.41
C ILE A 20 8.02 4.43 -21.74
N LYS A 21 8.97 4.68 -22.64
CA LYS A 21 8.70 5.22 -23.97
C LYS A 21 7.82 4.30 -24.79
N GLU A 22 8.06 2.99 -24.71
CA GLU A 22 7.26 2.00 -25.42
C GLU A 22 5.82 1.92 -24.87
N ILE A 23 5.65 1.94 -23.57
CA ILE A 23 4.32 2.05 -22.94
C ILE A 23 3.60 3.30 -23.44
N TYR A 24 4.29 4.44 -23.48
CA TYR A 24 3.71 5.69 -23.99
C TYR A 24 3.30 5.58 -25.47
N ARG A 25 4.12 4.98 -26.33
CA ARG A 25 3.76 4.74 -27.74
C ARG A 25 2.52 3.90 -27.88
N LEU A 26 2.45 2.77 -27.14
CA LEU A 26 1.29 1.89 -27.14
C LEU A 26 0.01 2.61 -26.68
N THR A 27 0.09 3.45 -25.64
CA THR A 27 -1.07 4.22 -25.15
C THR A 27 -1.52 5.28 -26.15
N CYS A 28 -0.58 5.97 -26.84
CA CYS A 28 -0.93 6.96 -27.84
C CYS A 28 -1.57 6.35 -29.10
N GLN A 29 -1.16 5.14 -29.50
CA GLN A 29 -1.78 4.43 -30.63
C GLN A 29 -3.24 4.08 -30.37
N VAL A 30 -3.58 3.65 -29.16
CA VAL A 30 -4.97 3.35 -28.76
C VAL A 30 -5.85 4.62 -28.78
N GLN A 31 -5.33 5.75 -28.30
CA GLN A 31 -6.08 7.01 -28.31
C GLN A 31 -6.32 7.55 -29.72
N SER A 32 -5.38 7.38 -30.65
CA SER A 32 -5.56 7.82 -32.03
C SER A 32 -6.55 6.94 -32.81
N SER A 33 -6.65 5.65 -32.48
CA SER A 33 -7.65 4.74 -33.08
C SER A 33 -9.06 5.03 -32.57
N SER A 34 -9.22 5.56 -31.36
CA SER A 34 -10.50 5.92 -30.76
C SER A 34 -11.05 7.28 -31.26
N ALA A 35 -10.19 8.13 -31.86
CA ALA A 35 -10.56 9.46 -32.33
C ALA A 35 -11.07 9.50 -33.79
N SER A 36 -10.92 8.42 -34.55
CA SER A 36 -11.47 8.26 -35.90
C SER A 36 -12.86 7.64 -35.82
N GLY A 37 -13.87 8.48 -35.60
CA GLY A 37 -15.27 8.06 -35.51
C GLY A 37 -15.86 7.72 -36.88
N TYR A 38 -16.84 6.82 -36.81
CA TYR A 38 -17.88 6.40 -37.78
C TYR A 38 -17.54 5.23 -38.74
N GLU A 39 -18.35 4.19 -38.48
CA GLU A 39 -18.89 3.19 -39.42
C GLU A 39 -17.96 2.10 -39.96
N SER A 40 -17.98 0.96 -39.31
CA SER A 40 -18.57 -0.29 -39.88
C SER A 40 -18.68 -1.37 -38.80
N MET A 41 -19.89 -1.89 -38.64
CA MET A 41 -20.18 -3.12 -37.88
C MET A 41 -19.60 -4.30 -38.64
N SER A 42 -18.52 -4.83 -38.13
CA SER A 42 -18.01 -6.22 -38.30
C SER A 42 -16.51 -6.25 -38.33
N GLU A 43 -15.90 -6.06 -37.18
CA GLU A 43 -14.61 -6.63 -36.79
C GLU A 43 -14.35 -6.12 -35.37
N GLN A 44 -14.40 -7.04 -34.42
CA GLN A 44 -13.97 -6.71 -33.04
C GLN A 44 -12.52 -6.22 -33.15
N PRO A 45 -12.19 -5.05 -32.59
CA PRO A 45 -10.81 -4.61 -32.56
C PRO A 45 -10.00 -5.68 -31.80
N GLU A 46 -8.98 -6.19 -32.43
CA GLU A 46 -7.96 -7.07 -31.80
C GLU A 46 -7.24 -6.31 -30.71
N LEU A 47 -7.85 -6.16 -29.54
CA LEU A 47 -7.33 -5.45 -28.39
C LEU A 47 -6.95 -6.31 -27.18
N PRO A 48 -6.69 -7.63 -27.27
CA PRO A 48 -6.15 -8.36 -26.14
C PRO A 48 -4.64 -8.13 -25.93
N ASP A 49 -3.91 -7.74 -26.98
CA ASP A 49 -2.44 -7.72 -26.93
C ASP A 49 -1.87 -6.45 -26.25
N TYR A 50 -2.53 -5.32 -26.38
CA TYR A 50 -2.06 -4.03 -25.82
C TYR A 50 -1.95 -4.04 -24.28
N GLU A 51 -3.02 -4.40 -23.58
CA GLU A 51 -3.02 -4.43 -22.12
C GLU A 51 -2.01 -5.44 -21.60
N PHE A 52 -1.92 -6.59 -22.25
CA PHE A 52 -0.96 -7.63 -21.91
C PHE A 52 0.50 -7.17 -22.15
N ARG A 53 0.77 -6.49 -23.27
CA ARG A 53 2.10 -5.93 -23.56
C ARG A 53 2.50 -4.84 -22.55
N VAL A 54 1.60 -3.94 -22.21
CA VAL A 54 1.83 -2.93 -21.16
C VAL A 54 2.14 -3.61 -19.82
N HIS A 55 1.40 -4.67 -19.47
CA HIS A 55 1.64 -5.41 -18.24
C HIS A 55 3.03 -6.07 -18.23
N LEU A 56 3.44 -6.70 -19.33
CA LEU A 56 4.78 -7.28 -19.46
C LEU A 56 5.88 -6.22 -19.29
N LEU A 57 5.74 -5.06 -19.94
CA LEU A 57 6.71 -3.97 -19.82
C LEU A 57 6.80 -3.42 -18.39
N LEU A 58 5.67 -3.33 -17.67
CA LEU A 58 5.67 -2.98 -16.25
C LEU A 58 6.38 -4.04 -15.40
N CYS A 59 6.17 -5.32 -15.68
CA CYS A 59 6.88 -6.40 -15.00
C CYS A 59 8.39 -6.32 -15.24
N GLU A 60 8.83 -5.99 -16.46
CA GLU A 60 10.26 -5.81 -16.78
C GLU A 60 10.86 -4.61 -16.02
N ILE A 61 10.15 -3.49 -15.94
CA ILE A 61 10.56 -2.33 -15.13
C ILE A 61 10.74 -2.74 -13.66
N TRP A 62 9.76 -3.44 -13.09
CA TRP A 62 9.84 -3.94 -11.71
C TRP A 62 10.99 -4.91 -11.51
N HIS A 63 11.21 -5.80 -12.45
CA HIS A 63 12.32 -6.75 -12.39
C HIS A 63 13.68 -6.05 -12.40
N ARG A 64 13.89 -5.03 -13.25
CA ARG A 64 15.12 -4.24 -13.29
C ARG A 64 15.35 -3.45 -12.00
N LEU A 65 14.31 -2.80 -11.48
CA LEU A 65 14.37 -2.10 -10.19
C LEU A 65 14.71 -3.06 -9.06
N TYR A 66 14.11 -4.26 -9.04
CA TYR A 66 14.37 -5.29 -8.04
C TYR A 66 15.81 -5.78 -8.08
N LEU A 67 16.33 -6.14 -9.27
CA LEU A 67 17.70 -6.60 -9.41
C LEU A 67 18.71 -5.53 -8.94
N HIS A 68 18.48 -4.28 -9.31
CA HIS A 68 19.34 -3.18 -8.86
C HIS A 68 19.25 -2.96 -7.36
N TYR A 69 18.06 -3.04 -6.78
CA TYR A 69 17.87 -2.97 -5.33
C TYR A 69 18.60 -4.10 -4.58
N VAL A 70 18.51 -5.34 -5.10
CA VAL A 70 19.19 -6.50 -4.51
C VAL A 70 20.71 -6.33 -4.56
N GLN A 71 21.27 -5.82 -5.66
CA GLN A 71 22.71 -5.52 -5.75
C GLN A 71 23.17 -4.49 -4.71
N ILE A 72 22.46 -3.35 -4.60
CA ILE A 72 22.76 -2.32 -3.61
C ILE A 72 22.62 -2.88 -2.17
N ALA A 73 21.61 -3.72 -1.94
CA ALA A 73 21.37 -4.30 -0.62
C ALA A 73 22.46 -5.30 -0.21
N GLN A 74 23.13 -5.95 -1.15
CA GLN A 74 24.28 -6.83 -0.87
C GLN A 74 25.56 -6.04 -0.53
N ASP A 75 25.74 -4.87 -1.15
CA ASP A 75 26.92 -4.03 -0.95
C ASP A 75 26.86 -3.14 0.29
N THR A 76 25.68 -2.99 0.92
CA THR A 76 25.50 -2.16 2.11
C THR A 76 24.75 -2.91 3.22
N PRO A 77 25.43 -3.32 4.29
CA PRO A 77 24.82 -4.05 5.43
C PRO A 77 23.73 -3.27 6.18
N GLN A 78 23.74 -1.95 6.10
CA GLN A 78 22.81 -1.07 6.81
C GLN A 78 21.35 -1.10 6.32
N PRO A 79 21.05 -1.09 4.99
CA PRO A 79 19.67 -1.13 4.51
C PRO A 79 18.92 -2.41 4.89
N GLN A 80 19.61 -3.56 4.87
CA GLN A 80 19.02 -4.84 5.27
C GLN A 80 18.63 -4.85 6.75
N LYS A 81 19.49 -4.34 7.62
CA LYS A 81 19.22 -4.23 9.05
C LYS A 81 18.04 -3.31 9.34
N HIS A 82 17.93 -2.20 8.61
CA HIS A 82 16.79 -1.28 8.76
C HIS A 82 15.49 -1.90 8.25
N LEU A 83 15.53 -2.60 7.12
CA LEU A 83 14.36 -3.29 6.57
C LEU A 83 13.89 -4.40 7.50
N GLN A 84 14.82 -5.21 8.04
CA GLN A 84 14.47 -6.25 9.00
C GLN A 84 13.83 -5.65 10.25
N ARG A 85 14.44 -4.62 10.81
CA ARG A 85 13.91 -3.91 11.99
C ARG A 85 12.52 -3.31 11.73
N LEU A 86 12.29 -2.76 10.52
CA LEU A 86 10.97 -2.26 10.16
C LEU A 86 9.94 -3.39 10.08
N LYS A 87 10.30 -4.53 9.49
CA LYS A 87 9.45 -5.73 9.45
C LYS A 87 9.11 -6.22 10.85
N ASP A 88 10.10 -6.27 11.74
CA ASP A 88 9.89 -6.71 13.13
C ASP A 88 8.88 -5.81 13.85
N ILE A 89 8.99 -4.48 13.69
CA ILE A 89 8.01 -3.52 14.25
C ILE A 89 6.62 -3.74 13.67
N LEU A 90 6.52 -3.87 12.34
CA LEU A 90 5.23 -4.03 11.65
C LEU A 90 4.55 -5.35 12.03
N SER A 91 5.28 -6.47 12.03
CA SER A 91 4.76 -7.78 12.43
C SER A 91 4.27 -7.76 13.87
N TYR A 92 5.10 -7.22 14.79
CA TYR A 92 4.73 -7.13 16.20
C TYR A 92 3.44 -6.33 16.42
N ILE A 93 3.29 -5.19 15.74
CA ILE A 93 2.06 -4.40 15.82
C ILE A 93 0.88 -5.17 15.25
N GLN A 94 1.05 -5.89 14.12
CA GLN A 94 -0.04 -6.66 13.50
C GLN A 94 -0.50 -7.81 14.39
N GLU A 95 0.43 -8.53 15.00
CA GLU A 95 0.16 -9.68 15.87
C GLU A 95 -0.53 -9.27 17.18
N HIS A 96 -0.14 -8.12 17.75
CA HIS A 96 -0.64 -7.62 19.03
C HIS A 96 -1.63 -6.45 18.93
N ALA A 97 -2.15 -6.16 17.72
CA ALA A 97 -3.01 -5.00 17.48
C ALA A 97 -4.27 -4.98 18.35
N SER A 98 -4.83 -6.13 18.72
CA SER A 98 -6.02 -6.26 19.56
C SER A 98 -5.76 -6.09 21.06
N GLU A 99 -4.51 -6.09 21.47
CA GLU A 99 -4.10 -6.00 22.87
C GLU A 99 -3.84 -4.55 23.28
N GLU A 100 -3.64 -4.33 24.59
CA GLU A 100 -3.15 -3.07 25.12
C GLU A 100 -1.64 -2.96 24.82
N LEU A 101 -1.31 -2.32 23.70
CA LEU A 101 0.04 -2.25 23.16
C LEU A 101 0.67 -0.89 23.46
N GLY A 102 1.72 -0.88 24.29
CA GLY A 102 2.51 0.30 24.61
C GLY A 102 3.66 0.54 23.64
N LEU A 103 4.10 1.81 23.55
CA LEU A 103 5.30 2.15 22.76
C LEU A 103 6.56 1.44 23.27
N GLU A 104 6.61 1.14 24.58
CA GLU A 104 7.74 0.45 25.23
C GLU A 104 7.89 -0.97 24.71
N ASP A 105 6.77 -1.68 24.58
CA ASP A 105 6.74 -3.06 24.10
C ASP A 105 7.24 -3.14 22.66
N ILE A 106 6.75 -2.25 21.80
CA ILE A 106 7.15 -2.16 20.40
C ILE A 106 8.64 -1.81 20.26
N ALA A 107 9.11 -0.82 21.05
CA ALA A 107 10.49 -0.37 20.98
C ALA A 107 11.47 -1.44 21.49
N SER A 108 11.10 -2.12 22.58
CA SER A 108 11.90 -3.22 23.17
C SER A 108 12.00 -4.40 22.21
N HIS A 109 10.90 -4.77 21.53
CA HIS A 109 10.91 -5.84 20.52
C HIS A 109 11.87 -5.53 19.35
N ALA A 110 11.94 -4.27 18.92
CA ALA A 110 12.83 -3.83 17.86
C ALA A 110 14.30 -3.57 18.32
N GLY A 111 14.59 -3.75 19.61
CA GLY A 111 15.91 -3.42 20.20
C GLY A 111 16.25 -1.94 20.11
N LEU A 112 15.25 -1.06 20.31
CA LEU A 112 15.37 0.40 20.24
C LEU A 112 14.87 1.04 21.55
N CYS A 113 15.34 2.24 21.84
CA CYS A 113 14.64 3.08 22.80
C CYS A 113 13.41 3.74 22.17
N LYS A 114 12.43 4.16 22.99
CA LYS A 114 11.16 4.78 22.54
C LYS A 114 11.36 5.90 21.51
N SER A 115 12.29 6.81 21.80
CA SER A 115 12.56 7.97 20.93
C SER A 115 13.17 7.58 19.58
N GLU A 116 14.05 6.58 19.58
CA GLU A 116 14.63 6.05 18.34
C GLU A 116 13.59 5.30 17.53
N CYS A 117 12.77 4.47 18.17
CA CYS A 117 11.71 3.74 17.52
C CYS A 117 10.73 4.68 16.81
N CYS A 118 10.25 5.72 17.49
CA CYS A 118 9.38 6.74 16.89
C CYS A 118 10.02 7.44 15.70
N ARG A 119 11.28 7.89 15.83
CA ARG A 119 12.00 8.58 14.74
C ARG A 119 12.23 7.65 13.56
N PHE A 120 12.66 6.41 13.85
CA PHE A 120 12.89 5.38 12.85
C PHE A 120 11.62 5.07 12.08
N PHE A 121 10.53 4.73 12.77
CA PHE A 121 9.26 4.40 12.15
C PHE A 121 8.72 5.55 11.31
N LYS A 122 8.69 6.78 11.84
CA LYS A 122 8.25 7.97 11.12
C LYS A 122 9.09 8.27 9.88
N LYS A 123 10.40 7.99 9.92
CA LYS A 123 11.30 8.16 8.77
C LYS A 123 10.91 7.26 7.60
N TYR A 124 10.58 5.99 7.87
CA TYR A 124 10.32 4.99 6.83
C TYR A 124 8.85 4.90 6.45
N MET A 125 7.94 4.96 7.41
CA MET A 125 6.49 4.82 7.17
C MET A 125 5.76 6.14 6.94
N ARG A 126 6.40 7.29 7.20
CA ARG A 126 5.81 8.63 7.07
C ARG A 126 4.57 8.88 7.93
N MET A 127 4.33 8.02 8.92
CA MET A 127 3.25 8.12 9.90
C MET A 127 3.76 7.74 11.28
N THR A 128 2.98 8.00 12.33
CA THR A 128 3.35 7.57 13.68
C THR A 128 3.03 6.09 13.89
N ILE A 129 3.70 5.47 14.87
CA ILE A 129 3.43 4.08 15.29
C ILE A 129 1.96 3.93 15.73
N PHE A 130 1.43 4.91 16.46
CA PHE A 130 0.04 4.86 16.91
C PHE A 130 -0.98 5.05 15.78
N ASP A 131 -0.67 5.89 14.77
CA ASP A 131 -1.53 5.99 13.59
C ASP A 131 -1.55 4.66 12.82
N TYR A 132 -0.40 3.98 12.71
CA TYR A 132 -0.32 2.67 12.11
C TYR A 132 -1.11 1.62 12.90
N LEU A 133 -0.95 1.57 14.23
CA LEU A 133 -1.73 0.69 15.10
C LEU A 133 -3.24 0.93 14.95
N LEU A 134 -3.68 2.19 14.96
CA LEU A 134 -5.09 2.52 14.77
C LEU A 134 -5.60 2.10 13.38
N SER A 135 -4.81 2.31 12.32
CA SER A 135 -5.18 1.87 10.98
C SER A 135 -5.30 0.35 10.89
N THR A 136 -4.39 -0.40 11.52
CA THR A 136 -4.42 -1.87 11.60
C THR A 136 -5.68 -2.36 12.32
N ARG A 137 -6.04 -1.74 13.46
CA ARG A 137 -7.29 -2.05 14.18
C ARG A 137 -8.54 -1.80 13.33
N ILE A 138 -8.56 -0.70 12.58
CA ILE A 138 -9.66 -0.41 11.65
C ILE A 138 -9.73 -1.47 10.55
N GLN A 139 -8.60 -1.83 9.94
CA GLN A 139 -8.56 -2.90 8.92
C GLN A 139 -9.07 -4.23 9.46
N ASN A 140 -8.65 -4.62 10.66
CA ASN A 140 -9.10 -5.85 11.32
C ASN A 140 -10.61 -5.83 11.65
N SER A 141 -11.20 -4.65 11.82
CA SER A 141 -12.65 -4.51 12.08
C SER A 141 -13.53 -4.71 10.84
N LEU A 142 -12.98 -4.51 9.62
CA LEU A 142 -13.79 -4.54 8.40
C LEU A 142 -14.47 -5.91 8.15
N PRO A 143 -13.76 -7.05 8.21
CA PRO A 143 -14.39 -8.37 8.04
C PRO A 143 -15.45 -8.64 9.10
N LEU A 144 -15.25 -8.20 10.36
CA LEU A 144 -16.21 -8.37 11.43
C LEU A 144 -17.50 -7.57 11.19
N LEU A 145 -17.37 -6.34 10.66
CA LEU A 145 -18.53 -5.54 10.23
C LEU A 145 -19.31 -6.22 9.11
N MET A 146 -18.60 -6.76 8.11
CA MET A 146 -19.21 -7.47 6.99
C MET A 146 -19.94 -8.75 7.43
N ASN A 147 -19.43 -9.44 8.45
CA ASN A 147 -20.08 -10.60 9.06
C ASN A 147 -21.29 -10.26 9.95
N GLY A 148 -21.61 -8.97 10.07
CA GLY A 148 -22.78 -8.53 10.82
C GLY A 148 -22.61 -8.42 12.33
N GLU A 149 -21.38 -8.53 12.84
CA GLU A 149 -21.08 -8.42 14.26
C GLU A 149 -21.54 -7.10 14.88
N ASN A 150 -21.75 -7.10 16.21
CA ASN A 150 -22.14 -5.89 16.92
C ASN A 150 -20.97 -4.91 17.06
N ILE A 151 -21.20 -3.63 16.79
CA ILE A 151 -20.18 -2.57 16.81
C ILE A 151 -19.47 -2.46 18.16
N THR A 152 -20.20 -2.67 19.26
CA THR A 152 -19.62 -2.65 20.61
C THR A 152 -18.67 -3.83 20.82
N THR A 153 -19.05 -5.00 20.36
CA THR A 153 -18.23 -6.23 20.39
C THR A 153 -16.98 -6.05 19.52
N ILE A 154 -17.16 -5.55 18.30
CA ILE A 154 -16.04 -5.30 17.38
C ILE A 154 -15.01 -4.36 18.01
N ALA A 155 -15.45 -3.26 18.61
CA ALA A 155 -14.54 -2.30 19.25
C ALA A 155 -13.61 -2.98 20.27
N GLY A 156 -14.16 -3.86 21.12
CA GLY A 156 -13.37 -4.64 22.09
C GLY A 156 -12.45 -5.65 21.42
N LEU A 157 -12.96 -6.42 20.45
CA LEU A 157 -12.18 -7.46 19.76
C LEU A 157 -10.96 -6.91 19.00
N VAL A 158 -11.04 -5.70 18.47
CA VAL A 158 -9.93 -5.07 17.72
C VAL A 158 -9.07 -4.13 18.58
N GLY A 159 -9.30 -4.09 19.90
CA GLY A 159 -8.43 -3.42 20.87
C GLY A 159 -8.73 -1.93 21.12
N PHE A 160 -9.95 -1.44 20.82
CA PHE A 160 -10.35 -0.09 21.21
C PHE A 160 -10.90 -0.06 22.63
N SER A 161 -10.53 0.96 23.40
CA SER A 161 -10.96 1.15 24.79
C SER A 161 -12.45 1.48 24.93
N SER A 162 -13.10 1.96 23.86
CA SER A 162 -14.53 2.25 23.85
C SER A 162 -15.12 2.23 22.43
N PRO A 163 -16.42 1.87 22.28
CA PRO A 163 -17.12 1.94 21.00
C PRO A 163 -17.20 3.36 20.43
N ALA A 164 -17.28 4.38 21.28
CA ALA A 164 -17.31 5.76 20.86
C ALA A 164 -15.98 6.18 20.19
N TYR A 165 -14.87 5.83 20.80
CA TYR A 165 -13.54 6.08 20.25
C TYR A 165 -13.32 5.30 18.95
N TYR A 166 -13.71 4.02 18.90
CA TYR A 166 -13.70 3.23 17.68
C TYR A 166 -14.48 3.94 16.56
N GLY A 167 -15.71 4.36 16.81
CA GLY A 167 -16.55 5.05 15.83
C GLY A 167 -15.92 6.34 15.28
N GLN A 168 -15.29 7.12 16.16
CA GLN A 168 -14.58 8.34 15.78
C GLN A 168 -13.37 8.05 14.88
N ILE A 169 -12.53 7.09 15.27
CA ILE A 169 -11.34 6.68 14.50
C ILE A 169 -11.76 6.04 13.18
N PHE A 170 -12.76 5.16 13.19
CA PHE A 170 -13.29 4.56 11.97
C PHE A 170 -13.75 5.61 10.96
N LYS A 171 -14.52 6.60 11.41
CA LYS A 171 -14.97 7.71 10.55
C LYS A 171 -13.80 8.53 10.01
N ARG A 172 -12.74 8.73 10.79
CA ARG A 172 -11.52 9.45 10.36
C ARG A 172 -10.80 8.71 9.22
N TYR A 173 -10.72 7.38 9.27
CA TYR A 173 -10.01 6.58 8.26
C TYR A 173 -10.89 6.23 7.04
N MET A 174 -12.16 5.91 7.29
CA MET A 174 -13.07 5.41 6.25
C MET A 174 -14.01 6.50 5.67
N GLY A 175 -14.02 7.70 6.26
CA GLY A 175 -14.91 8.79 5.83
C GLY A 175 -16.37 8.64 6.27
N MET A 176 -16.77 7.51 6.86
CA MET A 176 -18.13 7.18 7.27
C MET A 176 -18.15 6.43 8.61
N SER A 177 -19.31 6.34 9.25
CA SER A 177 -19.43 5.58 10.49
C SER A 177 -19.41 4.06 10.27
N PRO A 178 -19.05 3.25 11.31
CA PRO A 178 -19.14 1.79 11.23
C PRO A 178 -20.53 1.27 10.83
N SER A 179 -21.59 1.91 11.36
CA SER A 179 -22.97 1.54 11.03
C SER A 179 -23.31 1.80 9.55
N GLN A 180 -22.85 2.92 9.02
CA GLN A 180 -23.01 3.22 7.59
C GLN A 180 -22.25 2.22 6.73
N TYR A 181 -21.02 1.89 7.10
CA TYR A 181 -20.19 0.91 6.40
C TYR A 181 -20.83 -0.48 6.40
N LYS A 182 -21.34 -0.94 7.55
CA LYS A 182 -22.04 -2.23 7.70
C LYS A 182 -23.26 -2.34 6.79
N ASN A 183 -23.98 -1.22 6.55
CA ASN A 183 -25.19 -1.18 5.74
C ASN A 183 -24.92 -0.95 4.24
N MET A 184 -23.65 -0.77 3.85
CA MET A 184 -23.28 -0.63 2.42
C MET A 184 -23.32 -1.98 1.72
N GLN A 185 -23.88 -1.98 0.51
CA GLN A 185 -23.75 -3.14 -0.37
C GLN A 185 -22.31 -3.29 -0.89
N PRO A 186 -21.82 -4.51 -1.15
CA PRO A 186 -20.42 -4.76 -1.54
C PRO A 186 -19.91 -3.98 -2.75
N SER A 187 -20.80 -3.46 -3.61
CA SER A 187 -20.46 -2.74 -4.84
C SER A 187 -19.93 -1.32 -4.66
N HIS A 188 -19.92 -0.76 -3.44
CA HIS A 188 -19.56 0.64 -3.17
C HIS A 188 -18.52 0.82 -2.04
N LEU A 189 -17.66 -0.17 -1.81
CA LEU A 189 -16.63 -0.08 -0.78
C LEU A 189 -15.54 0.95 -1.15
N PRO A 190 -15.31 1.98 -0.33
CA PRO A 190 -14.22 2.92 -0.55
C PRO A 190 -12.86 2.25 -0.30
N LEU A 191 -11.90 2.56 -1.15
CA LEU A 191 -10.50 2.19 -0.92
C LEU A 191 -9.95 2.94 0.29
N ILE A 192 -9.23 2.24 1.15
CA ILE A 192 -8.54 2.81 2.31
C ILE A 192 -7.49 3.83 1.81
N LYS A 193 -7.57 5.07 2.31
CA LYS A 193 -6.62 6.15 1.99
C LYS A 193 -5.35 6.04 2.79
#